data_860be676f36e56f5bc46cc31c0ad4d3b
#
_entry.id   860be676f36e56f5bc46cc31c0ad4d3b
#
_cell.length_a   1.000
_cell.length_b   1.000
_cell.length_c   1.000
_cell.angle_alpha   90.00
_cell.angle_beta   90.00
_cell.angle_gamma   90.00
#
_symmetry.space_group_name_H-M   'P 1'
#
loop_
_entity.id
_entity.type
_entity.pdbx_description
1 polymer ?
#
loop_
_entity_poly.entity_id
_entity_poly.type
_entity_poly.pdbx_seq_one_letter_code
_entity_poly.pdbx_strand_id
1 'polypeptide(L)'
;MKIIRTLAFMGCAVLLTTGCKKFLDINNDPNNPLTVNESLMLSPVEVATASMVMGGAGNSSTEVISYWMQHLSLNQQSPNLESYFMTSVDVNNAWSYTLYTTIFQNLQVMNNQATAAKRYQYVAIGKTLFAYNLAFTTDLWNNIPYSEAFKMPQVTKPKYDSQESIYNVIQQMLDSALYYMDQPASKIAPGEDDFIYQGDMDQWRKLVYTLKARYYLRLTKAPGHIAAQQADNALAALAKGFGGNIDNAAVPYPGTGNTSNPWYAITRAASGGVVLGQSFVDSLKIRKDPRLPIIATKNSNGEYVGRNVNDAPVSDLKMLSTINSFYAGATAKLFLMTYSEALFLKAEATFIKQGAAAAEPVYRDAIAAHMSMLGVEPAAQQAYIASRPALDAANAIQQIITEKYIADFLSPEAYNDWRRTGYPQLKPYTGSTSKGIPRRWPYPAVEELTNPQPDQKATINDRVWWDTNN
;
A
#
# COMPACT_ATOMS: atom_id res chain seq x y z
N MET A 1 9.02 77.09 32.49
CA MET A 1 8.39 75.77 32.80
C MET A 1 7.52 75.21 31.68
N LYS A 2 6.77 76.00 30.89
CA LYS A 2 5.93 75.45 29.78
C LYS A 2 6.74 74.82 28.63
N ILE A 3 7.88 75.43 28.22
CA ILE A 3 8.73 74.93 27.10
C ILE A 3 9.40 73.56 27.41
N ILE A 4 9.84 73.39 28.66
CA ILE A 4 10.46 72.11 29.08
C ILE A 4 9.44 70.98 29.10
N ARG A 5 8.19 71.24 29.45
CA ARG A 5 7.10 70.25 29.40
C ARG A 5 6.73 69.84 27.96
N THR A 6 6.79 70.74 27.00
CA THR A 6 6.49 70.51 25.60
C THR A 6 7.62 69.69 24.95
N LEU A 7 8.88 70.00 25.27
CA LEU A 7 10.04 69.25 24.80
C LEU A 7 10.07 67.81 25.39
N ALA A 8 9.70 67.58 26.63
CA ALA A 8 9.59 66.26 27.25
C ALA A 8 8.46 65.45 26.64
N PHE A 9 7.32 66.08 26.28
CA PHE A 9 6.22 65.36 25.59
C PHE A 9 6.56 65.00 24.14
N MET A 10 7.32 65.81 23.42
CA MET A 10 7.82 65.55 22.09
C MET A 10 8.88 64.44 22.09
N GLY A 11 9.76 64.37 23.10
CA GLY A 11 10.76 63.27 23.27
C GLY A 11 10.12 61.95 23.58
N CYS A 12 9.06 61.88 24.39
CA CYS A 12 8.30 60.68 24.65
C CYS A 12 7.51 60.17 23.42
N ALA A 13 6.97 61.06 22.57
CA ALA A 13 6.25 60.67 21.36
C ALA A 13 7.16 60.06 20.29
N VAL A 14 8.43 60.47 20.20
CA VAL A 14 9.41 59.90 19.25
C VAL A 14 9.91 58.54 19.70
N LEU A 15 9.94 58.26 21.01
CA LEU A 15 10.34 56.93 21.53
C LEU A 15 9.28 55.86 21.35
N LEU A 16 8.02 56.22 21.10
CA LEU A 16 6.91 55.29 20.85
C LEU A 16 6.82 54.80 19.38
N THR A 17 7.57 55.38 18.46
CA THR A 17 7.57 55.02 17.03
C THR A 17 8.66 54.01 16.64
N THR A 18 9.57 53.65 17.54
CA THR A 18 10.56 52.57 17.33
C THR A 18 10.03 51.23 17.82
N GLY A 19 8.77 50.93 17.55
CA GLY A 19 8.22 49.58 17.71
C GLY A 19 8.97 48.61 16.80
N CYS A 20 9.56 47.58 17.39
CA CYS A 20 10.28 46.57 16.71
C CYS A 20 9.46 46.01 15.52
N LYS A 21 9.81 46.39 14.29
CA LYS A 21 9.21 45.78 13.08
C LYS A 21 9.31 44.24 13.10
N LYS A 22 10.28 43.68 13.82
CA LYS A 22 10.43 42.24 14.04
C LYS A 22 9.35 41.59 14.90
N PHE A 23 8.67 42.37 15.77
CA PHE A 23 7.61 41.83 16.63
C PHE A 23 6.24 41.78 15.95
N LEU A 24 6.09 42.46 14.83
CA LEU A 24 4.85 42.50 14.03
C LEU A 24 4.94 41.54 12.81
N ASP A 25 6.08 40.92 12.58
CA ASP A 25 6.22 39.91 11.52
C ASP A 25 5.81 38.53 12.06
N ILE A 26 4.52 38.45 12.43
CA ILE A 26 3.86 37.22 12.90
C ILE A 26 3.81 36.14 11.78
N ASN A 27 4.12 36.50 10.54
CA ASN A 27 4.12 35.61 9.41
C ASN A 27 5.41 34.75 9.28
N ASN A 28 6.44 35.06 10.08
CA ASN A 28 7.67 34.27 10.16
C ASN A 28 7.86 33.72 11.59
N ASP A 29 7.06 32.73 11.94
CA ASP A 29 7.29 31.96 13.18
C ASP A 29 8.56 31.11 13.00
N PRO A 30 9.65 31.38 13.77
CA PRO A 30 10.88 30.60 13.67
C PRO A 30 10.70 29.13 14.10
N ASN A 31 9.61 28.82 14.81
CA ASN A 31 9.28 27.48 15.26
C ASN A 31 8.38 26.72 14.24
N ASN A 32 7.80 27.44 13.27
CA ASN A 32 7.03 26.86 12.16
C ASN A 32 7.59 27.39 10.83
N PRO A 33 8.67 26.79 10.30
CA PRO A 33 9.26 27.21 9.04
C PRO A 33 8.23 27.09 7.90
N LEU A 34 8.10 28.16 7.11
CA LEU A 34 7.22 28.20 5.94
C LEU A 34 7.62 27.21 4.84
N THR A 35 8.84 26.67 4.89
CA THR A 35 9.36 25.68 3.98
C THR A 35 10.06 24.57 4.78
N VAL A 36 9.63 23.32 4.59
CA VAL A 36 10.27 22.15 5.17
C VAL A 36 11.16 21.53 4.09
N ASN A 37 12.37 21.09 4.45
CA ASN A 37 13.27 20.43 3.51
C ASN A 37 12.64 19.12 3.03
N GLU A 38 12.85 18.76 1.75
CA GLU A 38 12.33 17.54 1.13
C GLU A 38 12.71 16.28 1.91
N SER A 39 13.94 16.24 2.46
CA SER A 39 14.41 15.12 3.29
C SER A 39 13.57 14.88 4.55
N LEU A 40 13.02 15.94 5.14
CA LEU A 40 12.13 15.86 6.31
C LEU A 40 10.69 15.45 5.93
N MET A 41 10.35 15.47 4.65
CA MET A 41 9.05 15.03 4.14
C MET A 41 9.10 13.60 3.58
N LEU A 42 10.20 13.21 2.94
CA LEU A 42 10.32 11.93 2.25
C LEU A 42 10.21 10.74 3.21
N SER A 43 11.11 10.65 4.21
CA SER A 43 11.10 9.52 5.16
C SER A 43 9.75 9.30 5.87
N PRO A 44 9.09 10.34 6.42
CA PRO A 44 7.76 10.16 7.02
C PRO A 44 6.70 9.67 6.04
N VAL A 45 6.75 10.12 4.78
CA VAL A 45 5.80 9.67 3.75
C VAL A 45 6.04 8.22 3.36
N GLU A 46 7.29 7.78 3.25
CA GLU A 46 7.61 6.36 2.99
C GLU A 46 7.13 5.45 4.11
N VAL A 47 7.37 5.84 5.37
CA VAL A 47 6.88 5.09 6.54
C VAL A 47 5.35 5.09 6.59
N ALA A 48 4.71 6.23 6.34
CA ALA A 48 3.25 6.32 6.30
C ALA A 48 2.66 5.45 5.18
N THR A 49 3.26 5.48 3.98
CA THR A 49 2.88 4.63 2.85
C THR A 49 3.00 3.15 3.22
N ALA A 50 4.16 2.72 3.73
CA ALA A 50 4.37 1.33 4.10
C ALA A 50 3.41 0.89 5.21
N SER A 51 3.23 1.70 6.24
CA SER A 51 2.33 1.38 7.36
C SER A 51 0.87 1.33 6.94
N MET A 52 0.42 2.23 6.05
CA MET A 52 -0.96 2.27 5.55
C MET A 52 -1.25 1.11 4.62
N VAL A 53 -0.34 0.85 3.66
CA VAL A 53 -0.57 -0.10 2.58
C VAL A 53 -0.22 -1.52 2.99
N MET A 54 0.82 -1.72 3.80
CA MET A 54 1.37 -3.04 4.15
C MET A 54 1.37 -3.34 5.66
N GLY A 55 1.02 -2.36 6.47
CA GLY A 55 1.05 -2.50 7.93
C GLY A 55 -0.21 -3.12 8.51
N GLY A 56 -0.14 -3.50 9.79
CA GLY A 56 -1.20 -4.17 10.53
C GLY A 56 -1.66 -3.43 11.78
N ALA A 57 -1.45 -2.13 11.91
CA ALA A 57 -1.80 -1.42 13.14
C ALA A 57 -2.99 -0.46 12.95
N GLY A 58 -3.91 -0.49 13.89
CA GLY A 58 -4.94 0.54 14.04
C GLY A 58 -5.97 0.59 12.89
N ASN A 59 -6.46 -0.56 12.45
CA ASN A 59 -7.36 -0.69 11.31
C ASN A 59 -6.71 -0.22 10.01
N SER A 60 -5.42 -0.50 9.84
CA SER A 60 -4.76 -0.29 8.55
C SER A 60 -5.48 -1.08 7.45
N SER A 61 -5.42 -0.56 6.25
CA SER A 61 -6.16 -1.16 5.14
C SER A 61 -5.81 -2.62 4.91
N THR A 62 -4.54 -2.96 5.05
CA THR A 62 -4.06 -4.33 4.81
C THR A 62 -4.44 -5.30 5.92
N GLU A 63 -4.58 -4.83 7.16
CA GLU A 63 -5.14 -5.65 8.23
C GLU A 63 -6.56 -6.12 7.87
N VAL A 64 -7.45 -5.19 7.51
CA VAL A 64 -8.83 -5.51 7.13
C VAL A 64 -8.89 -6.37 5.87
N ILE A 65 -8.11 -6.03 4.86
CA ILE A 65 -7.99 -6.81 3.62
C ILE A 65 -7.52 -8.24 3.91
N SER A 66 -6.57 -8.41 4.82
CA SER A 66 -6.05 -9.74 5.19
C SER A 66 -7.10 -10.61 5.88
N TYR A 67 -8.05 -10.03 6.62
CA TYR A 67 -9.22 -10.76 7.11
C TYR A 67 -10.15 -11.19 5.97
N TRP A 68 -10.45 -10.28 5.05
CA TRP A 68 -11.34 -10.58 3.91
C TRP A 68 -10.73 -11.61 2.97
N MET A 69 -9.41 -11.58 2.82
CA MET A 69 -8.66 -12.58 2.05
C MET A 69 -8.34 -13.85 2.86
N GLN A 70 -8.77 -13.93 4.12
CA GLN A 70 -8.57 -15.09 4.99
C GLN A 70 -7.09 -15.49 5.20
N HIS A 71 -6.16 -14.57 4.94
CA HIS A 71 -4.77 -14.69 5.41
C HIS A 71 -4.73 -14.65 6.92
N LEU A 72 -5.50 -13.75 7.50
CA LEU A 72 -5.66 -13.54 8.93
C LEU A 72 -7.09 -13.80 9.37
N SER A 73 -7.26 -13.96 10.66
CA SER A 73 -8.54 -14.05 11.36
C SER A 73 -8.48 -13.24 12.66
N LEU A 74 -9.62 -12.70 13.06
CA LEU A 74 -9.77 -11.89 14.26
C LEU A 74 -10.48 -12.72 15.35
N ASN A 75 -9.77 -13.10 16.41
CA ASN A 75 -10.33 -13.89 17.51
C ASN A 75 -11.23 -13.03 18.41
N GLN A 76 -12.29 -12.47 17.82
CA GLN A 76 -13.30 -11.64 18.48
C GLN A 76 -14.71 -12.07 18.05
N GLN A 77 -15.69 -11.80 18.94
CA GLN A 77 -17.08 -12.08 18.63
C GLN A 77 -17.59 -11.19 17.47
N SER A 78 -18.32 -11.78 16.53
CA SER A 78 -19.04 -11.04 15.50
C SER A 78 -20.21 -10.25 16.11
N PRO A 79 -20.56 -9.06 15.56
CA PRO A 79 -20.04 -8.46 14.33
C PRO A 79 -18.71 -7.72 14.53
N ASN A 80 -17.79 -7.84 13.56
CA ASN A 80 -16.48 -7.18 13.55
C ASN A 80 -15.99 -7.01 12.09
N LEU A 81 -14.80 -6.46 11.86
CA LEU A 81 -14.26 -6.20 10.52
C LEU A 81 -14.06 -7.48 9.69
N GLU A 82 -13.69 -8.61 10.31
CA GLU A 82 -13.57 -9.90 9.64
C GLU A 82 -14.91 -10.41 9.13
N SER A 83 -15.98 -10.16 9.89
CA SER A 83 -17.37 -10.55 9.54
C SER A 83 -18.08 -9.53 8.64
N TYR A 84 -17.30 -8.64 7.98
CA TYR A 84 -17.75 -7.63 7.03
C TYR A 84 -18.57 -6.48 7.63
N PHE A 85 -18.47 -6.28 8.93
CA PHE A 85 -19.07 -5.14 9.61
C PHE A 85 -18.08 -3.97 9.57
N MET A 86 -18.20 -3.14 8.53
CA MET A 86 -17.42 -1.94 8.32
C MET A 86 -18.36 -0.76 8.02
N THR A 87 -18.14 0.35 8.72
CA THR A 87 -18.93 1.58 8.59
C THR A 87 -18.11 2.71 7.97
N SER A 88 -18.78 3.77 7.52
CA SER A 88 -18.13 4.99 7.03
C SER A 88 -17.20 5.64 8.07
N VAL A 89 -17.45 5.43 9.38
CA VAL A 89 -16.61 5.99 10.46
C VAL A 89 -15.28 5.26 10.57
N ASP A 90 -15.26 3.94 10.33
CA ASP A 90 -14.05 3.12 10.47
C ASP A 90 -12.94 3.54 9.49
N VAL A 91 -13.30 4.16 8.37
CA VAL A 91 -12.38 4.54 7.32
C VAL A 91 -11.98 6.04 7.34
N ASN A 92 -12.51 6.83 8.27
CA ASN A 92 -12.23 8.27 8.38
C ASN A 92 -10.72 8.57 8.48
N ASN A 93 -10.03 7.90 9.39
CA ASN A 93 -8.60 8.15 9.64
C ASN A 93 -7.74 7.71 8.45
N ALA A 94 -8.05 6.57 7.84
CA ALA A 94 -7.36 6.08 6.67
C ALA A 94 -7.41 7.10 5.52
N TRP A 95 -8.59 7.64 5.24
CA TRP A 95 -8.81 8.64 4.21
C TRP A 95 -8.20 10.00 4.57
N SER A 96 -8.75 10.66 5.62
CA SER A 96 -8.45 12.06 5.87
C SER A 96 -7.06 12.28 6.43
N TYR A 97 -6.71 11.52 7.49
CA TYR A 97 -5.44 11.72 8.19
C TYR A 97 -4.28 11.09 7.44
N THR A 98 -4.36 9.79 7.11
CA THR A 98 -3.20 9.08 6.56
C THR A 98 -3.01 9.40 5.08
N LEU A 99 -4.01 9.15 4.22
CA LEU A 99 -3.86 9.31 2.77
C LEU A 99 -3.81 10.78 2.37
N TYR A 100 -4.86 11.56 2.66
CA TYR A 100 -4.92 12.93 2.13
C TYR A 100 -4.01 13.91 2.87
N THR A 101 -3.95 13.88 4.20
CA THR A 101 -3.12 14.83 4.97
C THR A 101 -1.66 14.41 5.03
N THR A 102 -1.38 13.17 5.48
CA THR A 102 0.01 12.75 5.74
C THR A 102 0.74 12.39 4.45
N ILE A 103 0.11 11.68 3.52
CA ILE A 103 0.78 11.19 2.31
C ILE A 103 0.65 12.19 1.17
N PHE A 104 -0.56 12.40 0.64
CA PHE A 104 -0.74 13.18 -0.58
C PHE A 104 -0.37 14.65 -0.44
N GLN A 105 -0.76 15.31 0.67
CA GLN A 105 -0.44 16.72 0.90
C GLN A 105 1.08 16.92 1.00
N ASN A 106 1.78 16.08 1.76
CA ASN A 106 3.24 16.19 1.87
C ASN A 106 3.94 15.88 0.55
N LEU A 107 3.50 14.87 -0.20
CA LEU A 107 4.02 14.59 -1.54
C LEU A 107 3.78 15.75 -2.51
N GLN A 108 2.61 16.40 -2.45
CA GLN A 108 2.31 17.55 -3.29
C GLN A 108 3.22 18.73 -2.97
N VAL A 109 3.42 19.04 -1.68
CA VAL A 109 4.32 20.11 -1.22
C VAL A 109 5.76 19.80 -1.63
N MET A 110 6.24 18.59 -1.33
CA MET A 110 7.59 18.13 -1.67
C MET A 110 7.85 18.22 -3.18
N ASN A 111 6.95 17.70 -4.01
CA ASN A 111 7.08 17.74 -5.46
C ASN A 111 7.13 19.18 -6.01
N ASN A 112 6.30 20.08 -5.49
CA ASN A 112 6.29 21.48 -5.91
C ASN A 112 7.59 22.19 -5.54
N GLN A 113 8.07 22.05 -4.31
CA GLN A 113 9.32 22.64 -3.83
C GLN A 113 10.52 22.06 -4.59
N ALA A 114 10.61 20.74 -4.72
CA ALA A 114 11.69 20.08 -5.42
C ALA A 114 11.74 20.46 -6.90
N THR A 115 10.59 20.60 -7.56
CA THR A 115 10.51 21.07 -8.96
C THR A 115 11.03 22.50 -9.09
N ALA A 116 10.59 23.42 -8.22
CA ALA A 116 11.04 24.81 -8.22
C ALA A 116 12.55 24.93 -7.95
N ALA A 117 13.08 24.07 -7.09
CA ALA A 117 14.51 24.01 -6.73
C ALA A 117 15.35 23.15 -7.69
N LYS A 118 14.76 22.53 -8.72
CA LYS A 118 15.39 21.62 -9.67
C LYS A 118 16.04 20.39 -8.98
N ARG A 119 15.44 19.90 -7.89
CA ARG A 119 15.85 18.69 -7.17
C ARG A 119 15.12 17.48 -7.74
N TYR A 120 15.44 17.13 -8.96
CA TYR A 120 14.65 16.24 -9.81
C TYR A 120 14.53 14.81 -9.27
N GLN A 121 15.51 14.32 -8.52
CA GLN A 121 15.47 12.99 -7.90
C GLN A 121 14.37 12.91 -6.83
N TYR A 122 14.19 13.97 -6.00
CA TYR A 122 13.04 14.04 -5.09
C TYR A 122 11.70 14.08 -5.83
N VAL A 123 11.62 14.81 -6.95
CA VAL A 123 10.42 14.83 -7.79
C VAL A 123 10.09 13.44 -8.32
N ALA A 124 11.11 12.71 -8.78
CA ALA A 124 10.94 11.35 -9.31
C ALA A 124 10.40 10.38 -8.25
N ILE A 125 11.01 10.36 -7.06
CA ILE A 125 10.55 9.55 -5.93
C ILE A 125 9.13 9.98 -5.52
N GLY A 126 8.92 11.27 -5.33
CA GLY A 126 7.61 11.79 -4.89
C GLY A 126 6.48 11.47 -5.87
N LYS A 127 6.73 11.53 -7.18
CA LYS A 127 5.75 11.10 -8.20
C LYS A 127 5.49 9.59 -8.16
N THR A 128 6.52 8.79 -7.94
CA THR A 128 6.38 7.33 -7.82
C THR A 128 5.52 6.96 -6.61
N LEU A 129 5.81 7.53 -5.45
CA LEU A 129 5.02 7.30 -4.22
C LEU A 129 3.59 7.85 -4.35
N PHE A 130 3.41 8.99 -5.02
CA PHE A 130 2.08 9.55 -5.28
C PHE A 130 1.25 8.60 -6.15
N ALA A 131 1.80 8.12 -7.26
CA ALA A 131 1.15 7.16 -8.15
C ALA A 131 0.79 5.84 -7.43
N TYR A 132 1.70 5.34 -6.58
CA TYR A 132 1.49 4.14 -5.78
C TYR A 132 0.30 4.29 -4.82
N ASN A 133 0.28 5.37 -4.03
CA ASN A 133 -0.80 5.62 -3.08
C ASN A 133 -2.13 6.00 -3.78
N LEU A 134 -2.07 6.66 -4.93
CA LEU A 134 -3.26 7.00 -5.72
C LEU A 134 -3.94 5.74 -6.27
N ALA A 135 -3.15 4.77 -6.77
CA ALA A 135 -3.65 3.47 -7.20
C ALA A 135 -4.30 2.71 -6.03
N PHE A 136 -3.60 2.64 -4.90
CA PHE A 136 -4.13 2.01 -3.69
C PHE A 136 -5.45 2.63 -3.23
N THR A 137 -5.53 3.97 -3.22
CA THR A 137 -6.74 4.68 -2.79
C THR A 137 -7.91 4.42 -3.73
N THR A 138 -7.70 4.55 -5.04
CA THR A 138 -8.79 4.31 -6.01
C THR A 138 -9.22 2.83 -6.03
N ASP A 139 -8.31 1.89 -5.77
CA ASP A 139 -8.63 0.46 -5.67
C ASP A 139 -9.55 0.14 -4.48
N LEU A 140 -9.49 0.95 -3.40
CA LEU A 140 -10.37 0.79 -2.26
C LEU A 140 -11.72 1.51 -2.42
N TRP A 141 -11.71 2.74 -2.97
CA TRP A 141 -12.89 3.62 -2.98
C TRP A 141 -13.51 3.89 -4.35
N ASN A 142 -12.90 3.41 -5.45
CA ASN A 142 -13.31 3.71 -6.84
C ASN A 142 -13.02 5.17 -7.23
N ASN A 143 -14.05 6.01 -7.40
CA ASN A 143 -13.87 7.43 -7.69
C ASN A 143 -13.38 8.19 -6.47
N ILE A 144 -12.39 9.08 -6.64
CA ILE A 144 -11.73 9.79 -5.54
C ILE A 144 -11.37 11.23 -5.96
N PRO A 145 -11.29 12.20 -5.03
CA PRO A 145 -10.80 13.52 -5.34
C PRO A 145 -9.31 13.50 -5.69
N TYR A 146 -8.95 14.03 -6.86
CA TYR A 146 -7.56 14.18 -7.29
C TYR A 146 -7.32 15.52 -8.02
N SER A 147 -7.99 15.76 -9.14
CA SER A 147 -7.70 16.92 -10.00
C SER A 147 -7.95 18.28 -9.34
N GLU A 148 -8.76 18.29 -8.29
CA GLU A 148 -9.13 19.48 -7.51
C GLU A 148 -8.71 19.39 -6.04
N ALA A 149 -8.23 18.24 -5.56
CA ALA A 149 -8.03 17.96 -4.13
C ALA A 149 -7.04 18.91 -3.41
N PHE A 150 -6.04 19.44 -4.13
CA PHE A 150 -4.96 20.23 -3.51
C PHE A 150 -5.01 21.70 -3.92
N LYS A 151 -6.21 22.24 -4.15
CA LYS A 151 -6.44 23.63 -4.61
C LYS A 151 -7.08 24.53 -3.54
N MET A 152 -6.93 24.18 -2.25
CA MET A 152 -7.36 25.06 -1.16
C MET A 152 -6.58 26.39 -1.18
N PRO A 153 -7.21 27.52 -0.85
CA PRO A 153 -8.62 27.67 -0.47
C PRO A 153 -9.59 27.87 -1.65
N GLN A 154 -9.10 27.80 -2.90
CA GLN A 154 -9.92 28.08 -4.10
C GLN A 154 -11.01 27.03 -4.31
N VAL A 155 -10.72 25.76 -3.98
CA VAL A 155 -11.67 24.65 -4.06
C VAL A 155 -11.80 24.00 -2.69
N THR A 156 -12.98 24.15 -2.07
CA THR A 156 -13.28 23.59 -0.76
C THR A 156 -14.06 22.27 -0.83
N LYS A 157 -14.65 21.97 -1.99
CA LYS A 157 -15.42 20.76 -2.25
C LYS A 157 -14.95 20.14 -3.58
N PRO A 158 -13.78 19.47 -3.59
CA PRO A 158 -13.23 18.90 -4.80
C PRO A 158 -14.15 17.79 -5.35
N LYS A 159 -14.31 17.77 -6.67
CA LYS A 159 -15.03 16.70 -7.35
C LYS A 159 -14.30 15.37 -7.22
N TYR A 160 -15.03 14.28 -7.36
CA TYR A 160 -14.47 12.95 -7.51
C TYR A 160 -14.13 12.70 -8.98
N ASP A 161 -12.89 12.33 -9.23
CA ASP A 161 -12.44 11.88 -10.55
C ASP A 161 -12.72 10.39 -10.70
N SER A 162 -13.12 9.96 -11.90
CA SER A 162 -13.41 8.57 -12.18
C SER A 162 -12.18 7.68 -12.01
N GLN A 163 -12.35 6.44 -11.55
CA GLN A 163 -11.24 5.48 -11.43
C GLN A 163 -10.51 5.27 -12.75
N GLU A 164 -11.21 5.26 -13.88
CA GLU A 164 -10.61 5.20 -15.22
C GLU A 164 -9.65 6.37 -15.47
N SER A 165 -10.08 7.60 -15.18
CA SER A 165 -9.23 8.79 -15.33
C SER A 165 -8.03 8.76 -14.39
N ILE A 166 -8.21 8.26 -13.17
CA ILE A 166 -7.13 8.08 -12.18
C ILE A 166 -6.09 7.09 -12.69
N TYR A 167 -6.48 5.96 -13.29
CA TYR A 167 -5.52 5.00 -13.85
C TYR A 167 -4.71 5.58 -15.01
N ASN A 168 -5.32 6.45 -15.83
CA ASN A 168 -4.58 7.20 -16.87
C ASN A 168 -3.55 8.16 -16.21
N VAL A 169 -3.94 8.87 -15.17
CA VAL A 169 -3.04 9.76 -14.40
C VAL A 169 -1.89 8.99 -13.77
N ILE A 170 -2.14 7.81 -13.20
CA ILE A 170 -1.11 6.95 -12.60
C ILE A 170 -0.02 6.62 -13.63
N GLN A 171 -0.38 6.18 -14.83
CA GLN A 171 0.59 5.89 -15.89
C GLN A 171 1.39 7.13 -16.31
N GLN A 172 0.72 8.28 -16.50
CA GLN A 172 1.37 9.54 -16.83
C GLN A 172 2.34 10.01 -15.73
N MET A 173 1.95 9.81 -14.46
CA MET A 173 2.77 10.17 -13.31
C MET A 173 4.02 9.32 -13.21
N LEU A 174 3.92 8.01 -13.50
CA LEU A 174 5.05 7.10 -13.57
C LEU A 174 5.97 7.44 -14.75
N ASP A 175 5.42 7.82 -15.93
CA ASP A 175 6.23 8.32 -17.05
C ASP A 175 6.94 9.63 -16.69
N SER A 176 6.26 10.53 -15.98
CA SER A 176 6.87 11.74 -15.46
C SER A 176 7.98 11.45 -14.44
N ALA A 177 7.83 10.43 -13.59
CA ALA A 177 8.89 10.01 -12.68
C ALA A 177 10.14 9.56 -13.44
N LEU A 178 9.98 8.73 -14.49
CA LEU A 178 11.10 8.32 -15.37
C LEU A 178 11.78 9.51 -16.03
N TYR A 179 11.00 10.47 -16.55
CA TYR A 179 11.55 11.71 -17.13
C TYR A 179 12.43 12.47 -16.13
N TYR A 180 11.99 12.60 -14.86
CA TYR A 180 12.78 13.30 -13.84
C TYR A 180 14.02 12.51 -13.38
N MET A 181 13.99 11.18 -13.45
CA MET A 181 15.20 10.35 -13.21
C MET A 181 16.27 10.55 -14.28
N ASP A 182 15.89 10.96 -15.49
CA ASP A 182 16.82 11.24 -16.59
C ASP A 182 17.41 12.65 -16.54
N GLN A 183 16.95 13.52 -15.63
CA GLN A 183 17.46 14.85 -15.47
C GLN A 183 18.81 14.86 -14.73
N PRO A 184 19.65 15.89 -14.93
CA PRO A 184 20.93 16.00 -14.24
C PRO A 184 20.77 15.91 -12.72
N ALA A 185 21.70 15.23 -12.07
CA ALA A 185 21.71 15.10 -10.62
C ALA A 185 21.82 16.48 -9.95
N SER A 186 20.98 16.72 -8.94
CA SER A 186 21.00 17.89 -8.11
C SER A 186 22.13 17.77 -7.06
N LYS A 187 22.67 18.92 -6.59
CA LYS A 187 23.59 18.95 -5.45
C LYS A 187 22.94 18.47 -4.15
N ILE A 188 21.63 18.65 -4.04
CA ILE A 188 20.81 18.14 -2.94
C ILE A 188 19.92 17.06 -3.56
N ALA A 189 20.23 15.82 -3.24
CA ALA A 189 19.55 14.63 -3.75
C ALA A 189 19.18 13.72 -2.57
N PRO A 190 18.18 12.83 -2.74
CA PRO A 190 17.85 11.81 -1.74
C PRO A 190 19.06 10.93 -1.43
N GLY A 191 19.15 10.47 -0.20
CA GLY A 191 20.19 9.59 0.31
C GLY A 191 19.67 8.80 1.51
N GLU A 192 20.22 8.97 2.70
CA GLU A 192 19.79 8.28 3.93
C GLU A 192 18.36 8.59 4.34
N ASP A 193 17.77 9.67 3.83
CA ASP A 193 16.36 10.04 4.00
C ASP A 193 15.39 9.25 3.11
N ASP A 194 15.88 8.58 2.09
CA ASP A 194 15.16 7.57 1.29
C ASP A 194 15.37 6.19 1.93
N PHE A 195 14.40 5.73 2.71
CA PHE A 195 14.49 4.45 3.41
C PHE A 195 14.33 3.24 2.50
N ILE A 196 13.81 3.42 1.29
CA ILE A 196 13.56 2.32 0.35
C ILE A 196 14.83 1.95 -0.40
N TYR A 197 15.50 2.92 -1.03
CA TYR A 197 16.65 2.66 -1.88
C TYR A 197 17.84 3.61 -1.66
N GLN A 198 17.80 4.46 -0.63
CA GLN A 198 18.89 5.39 -0.26
C GLN A 198 19.35 6.27 -1.43
N GLY A 199 18.41 6.72 -2.24
CA GLY A 199 18.66 7.59 -3.39
C GLY A 199 19.13 6.88 -4.66
N ASP A 200 19.15 5.55 -4.69
CA ASP A 200 19.51 4.78 -5.89
C ASP A 200 18.39 4.90 -6.97
N MET A 201 18.65 5.77 -7.96
CA MET A 201 17.69 6.03 -9.04
C MET A 201 17.51 4.85 -9.99
N ASP A 202 18.48 3.94 -10.11
CA ASP A 202 18.33 2.75 -10.94
C ASP A 202 17.36 1.75 -10.29
N GLN A 203 17.39 1.62 -8.97
CA GLN A 203 16.43 0.83 -8.23
C GLN A 203 15.02 1.46 -8.30
N TRP A 204 14.90 2.79 -8.14
CA TRP A 204 13.65 3.50 -8.32
C TRP A 204 13.08 3.35 -9.73
N ARG A 205 13.93 3.38 -10.75
CA ARG A 205 13.53 3.16 -12.16
C ARG A 205 12.93 1.77 -12.36
N LYS A 206 13.59 0.73 -11.83
CA LYS A 206 13.06 -0.63 -11.89
C LYS A 206 11.71 -0.76 -11.18
N LEU A 207 11.56 -0.13 -10.00
CA LEU A 207 10.29 -0.08 -9.30
C LEU A 207 9.20 0.57 -10.15
N VAL A 208 9.47 1.72 -10.77
CA VAL A 208 8.51 2.41 -11.64
C VAL A 208 8.04 1.51 -12.77
N TYR A 209 8.95 0.84 -13.48
CA TYR A 209 8.57 -0.08 -14.55
C TYR A 209 7.76 -1.27 -14.02
N THR A 210 8.09 -1.80 -12.87
CA THR A 210 7.35 -2.91 -12.24
C THR A 210 5.94 -2.47 -11.82
N LEU A 211 5.79 -1.27 -11.28
CA LEU A 211 4.48 -0.67 -10.96
C LEU A 211 3.63 -0.42 -12.22
N LYS A 212 4.24 0.07 -13.30
CA LYS A 212 3.53 0.24 -14.59
C LYS A 212 2.92 -1.09 -15.04
N ALA A 213 3.68 -2.18 -14.94
CA ALA A 213 3.20 -3.52 -15.29
C ALA A 213 2.04 -3.99 -14.39
N ARG A 214 2.14 -3.79 -13.06
CA ARG A 214 1.05 -4.08 -12.12
C ARG A 214 -0.24 -3.40 -12.56
N TYR A 215 -0.17 -2.11 -12.87
CA TYR A 215 -1.35 -1.32 -13.21
C TYR A 215 -1.88 -1.62 -14.63
N TYR A 216 -1.04 -2.03 -15.58
CA TYR A 216 -1.53 -2.55 -16.86
C TYR A 216 -2.32 -3.86 -16.66
N LEU A 217 -1.80 -4.82 -15.90
CA LEU A 217 -2.49 -6.08 -15.66
C LEU A 217 -3.78 -5.92 -14.86
N ARG A 218 -3.85 -4.92 -13.97
CA ARG A 218 -5.08 -4.56 -13.26
C ARG A 218 -6.24 -4.31 -14.22
N LEU A 219 -5.96 -3.75 -15.38
CA LEU A 219 -6.94 -3.34 -16.37
C LEU A 219 -7.27 -4.42 -17.42
N THR A 220 -6.77 -5.65 -17.28
CA THR A 220 -7.01 -6.71 -18.27
C THR A 220 -8.48 -7.08 -18.47
N LYS A 221 -9.33 -6.80 -17.46
CA LYS A 221 -10.79 -7.00 -17.53
C LYS A 221 -11.59 -5.70 -17.44
N ALA A 222 -10.93 -4.55 -17.33
CA ALA A 222 -11.59 -3.26 -17.19
C ALA A 222 -12.35 -2.90 -18.48
N PRO A 223 -13.52 -2.22 -18.39
CA PRO A 223 -14.26 -1.77 -19.55
C PRO A 223 -13.40 -0.91 -20.49
N GLY A 224 -13.51 -1.13 -21.78
CA GLY A 224 -12.74 -0.40 -22.79
C GLY A 224 -11.28 -0.85 -22.96
N HIS A 225 -10.80 -1.84 -22.20
CA HIS A 225 -9.43 -2.36 -22.27
C HIS A 225 -9.39 -3.77 -22.91
N ILE A 226 -8.34 -4.03 -23.69
CA ILE A 226 -8.09 -5.33 -24.35
C ILE A 226 -7.01 -6.05 -23.56
N ALA A 227 -7.33 -7.23 -23.01
CA ALA A 227 -6.42 -8.00 -22.17
C ALA A 227 -5.05 -8.25 -22.81
N ALA A 228 -5.03 -8.62 -24.10
CA ALA A 228 -3.78 -8.85 -24.84
C ALA A 228 -2.91 -7.60 -24.96
N GLN A 229 -3.51 -6.42 -25.13
CA GLN A 229 -2.78 -5.15 -25.19
C GLN A 229 -2.21 -4.79 -23.81
N GLN A 230 -2.99 -4.98 -22.73
CA GLN A 230 -2.52 -4.74 -21.38
C GLN A 230 -1.36 -5.67 -21.00
N ALA A 231 -1.44 -6.93 -21.43
CA ALA A 231 -0.36 -7.89 -21.25
C ALA A 231 0.91 -7.50 -22.03
N ASP A 232 0.80 -7.02 -23.28
CA ASP A 232 1.94 -6.50 -24.04
C ASP A 232 2.62 -5.33 -23.32
N ASN A 233 1.82 -4.36 -22.85
CA ASN A 233 2.33 -3.21 -22.11
C ASN A 233 3.02 -3.65 -20.82
N ALA A 234 2.46 -4.61 -20.11
CA ALA A 234 3.04 -5.16 -18.89
C ALA A 234 4.37 -5.86 -19.16
N LEU A 235 4.45 -6.72 -20.19
CA LEU A 235 5.69 -7.40 -20.57
C LEU A 235 6.79 -6.42 -20.99
N ALA A 236 6.44 -5.39 -21.77
CA ALA A 236 7.38 -4.34 -22.18
C ALA A 236 7.93 -3.55 -20.96
N ALA A 237 7.08 -3.28 -19.96
CA ALA A 237 7.50 -2.65 -18.73
C ALA A 237 8.39 -3.60 -17.88
N LEU A 238 7.97 -4.85 -17.67
CA LEU A 238 8.72 -5.84 -16.87
C LEU A 238 10.11 -6.17 -17.45
N ALA A 239 10.31 -6.00 -18.76
CA ALA A 239 11.64 -6.13 -19.36
C ALA A 239 12.68 -5.12 -18.80
N LYS A 240 12.20 -4.03 -18.18
CA LYS A 240 13.00 -2.98 -17.54
C LYS A 240 12.77 -2.90 -16.03
N GLY A 241 11.93 -3.78 -15.49
CA GLY A 241 11.55 -3.85 -14.08
C GLY A 241 12.57 -4.60 -13.23
N PHE A 242 12.08 -5.13 -12.11
CA PHE A 242 12.90 -5.90 -11.17
C PHE A 242 13.58 -7.10 -11.84
N GLY A 243 14.86 -7.29 -11.54
CA GLY A 243 15.70 -8.38 -12.03
C GLY A 243 16.10 -9.41 -10.96
N GLY A 244 15.81 -9.15 -9.68
CA GLY A 244 16.16 -10.03 -8.57
C GLY A 244 15.59 -9.54 -7.23
N ASN A 245 15.70 -10.35 -6.18
CA ASN A 245 15.23 -9.98 -4.84
C ASN A 245 15.97 -8.77 -4.23
N ILE A 246 17.11 -8.40 -4.76
CA ILE A 246 17.84 -7.18 -4.37
C ILE A 246 17.06 -5.91 -4.75
N ASP A 247 16.19 -6.00 -5.75
CA ASP A 247 15.37 -4.89 -6.24
C ASP A 247 14.09 -4.68 -5.42
N ASN A 248 13.79 -5.57 -4.46
CA ASN A 248 12.57 -5.47 -3.64
C ASN A 248 12.45 -4.09 -2.99
N ALA A 249 11.32 -3.42 -3.21
CA ALA A 249 11.01 -2.15 -2.56
C ALA A 249 10.46 -2.40 -1.16
N ALA A 250 11.21 -2.01 -0.13
CA ALA A 250 10.83 -2.26 1.24
C ALA A 250 11.29 -1.16 2.19
N VAL A 251 10.44 -0.84 3.17
CA VAL A 251 10.76 0.09 4.26
C VAL A 251 11.26 -0.73 5.45
N PRO A 252 12.48 -0.48 5.94
CA PRO A 252 13.03 -1.11 7.13
C PRO A 252 12.50 -0.44 8.41
N TYR A 253 12.50 -1.20 9.51
CA TYR A 253 12.13 -0.70 10.83
C TYR A 253 13.30 -0.91 11.81
N PRO A 254 13.69 0.13 12.60
CA PRO A 254 14.75 0.01 13.60
C PRO A 254 14.43 -0.97 14.74
N GLY A 255 13.16 -1.22 15.02
CA GLY A 255 12.72 -2.20 16.02
C GLY A 255 12.80 -1.73 17.47
N THR A 256 12.96 -0.44 17.72
CA THR A 256 13.06 0.16 19.07
C THR A 256 11.89 1.13 19.32
N GLY A 257 11.29 1.03 20.50
CA GLY A 257 10.18 1.91 20.87
C GLY A 257 9.04 1.89 19.85
N ASN A 258 8.58 3.07 19.43
CA ASN A 258 7.49 3.23 18.48
C ASN A 258 7.95 3.06 17.00
N THR A 259 9.20 2.66 16.76
CA THR A 259 9.74 2.44 15.42
C THR A 259 9.84 0.95 15.06
N SER A 260 9.09 0.11 15.76
CA SER A 260 8.94 -1.31 15.42
C SER A 260 7.97 -1.49 14.25
N ASN A 261 8.16 -2.58 13.50
CA ASN A 261 7.22 -3.00 12.46
C ASN A 261 5.78 -3.05 13.01
N PRO A 262 4.77 -2.49 12.32
CA PRO A 262 3.39 -2.46 12.79
C PRO A 262 2.80 -3.84 13.12
N TRP A 263 3.16 -4.89 12.38
CA TRP A 263 2.71 -6.26 12.67
C TRP A 263 3.27 -6.82 13.97
N TYR A 264 4.47 -6.37 14.38
CA TYR A 264 5.07 -6.77 15.67
C TYR A 264 4.20 -6.36 16.85
N ALA A 265 3.69 -5.12 16.83
CA ALA A 265 2.85 -4.61 17.90
C ALA A 265 1.53 -5.38 18.01
N ILE A 266 0.88 -5.61 16.85
CA ILE A 266 -0.47 -6.21 16.80
C ILE A 266 -0.46 -7.71 17.17
N THR A 267 0.59 -8.44 16.79
CA THR A 267 0.72 -9.87 17.12
C THR A 267 1.08 -10.13 18.56
N ARG A 268 1.57 -9.11 19.30
CA ARG A 268 1.92 -9.21 20.72
C ARG A 268 0.87 -8.65 21.67
N ALA A 269 -0.07 -7.87 21.16
CA ALA A 269 -1.14 -7.33 21.98
C ALA A 269 -2.05 -8.45 22.46
N ALA A 270 -2.08 -8.70 23.77
CA ALA A 270 -2.93 -9.73 24.38
C ALA A 270 -4.44 -9.52 24.05
N SER A 271 -4.83 -8.29 23.74
CA SER A 271 -6.19 -7.91 23.35
C SER A 271 -6.38 -7.84 21.83
N GLY A 272 -5.32 -7.97 21.01
CA GLY A 272 -5.39 -7.78 19.55
C GLY A 272 -6.16 -8.88 18.84
N GLY A 273 -6.03 -10.10 19.31
CA GLY A 273 -6.78 -11.24 18.75
C GLY A 273 -6.44 -11.60 17.30
N VAL A 274 -5.40 -10.99 16.72
CA VAL A 274 -5.00 -11.25 15.33
C VAL A 274 -4.22 -12.56 15.25
N VAL A 275 -4.76 -13.50 14.48
CA VAL A 275 -4.22 -14.85 14.27
C VAL A 275 -4.28 -15.21 12.80
N LEU A 276 -3.70 -16.33 12.40
CA LEU A 276 -3.79 -16.79 11.01
C LEU A 276 -5.18 -17.38 10.70
N GLY A 277 -5.64 -17.18 9.46
CA GLY A 277 -6.86 -17.78 8.95
C GLY A 277 -6.71 -19.29 8.73
N GLN A 278 -7.73 -20.06 9.08
CA GLN A 278 -7.71 -21.52 8.95
C GLN A 278 -7.51 -21.97 7.49
N SER A 279 -8.25 -21.40 6.55
CA SER A 279 -8.17 -21.75 5.15
C SER A 279 -6.76 -21.55 4.56
N PHE A 280 -6.07 -20.47 5.00
CA PHE A 280 -4.71 -20.17 4.61
C PHE A 280 -3.72 -21.19 5.18
N VAL A 281 -3.76 -21.44 6.50
CA VAL A 281 -2.89 -22.42 7.17
C VAL A 281 -3.11 -23.82 6.60
N ASP A 282 -4.35 -24.26 6.42
CA ASP A 282 -4.67 -25.57 5.89
C ASP A 282 -4.23 -25.72 4.43
N SER A 283 -4.34 -24.65 3.62
CA SER A 283 -3.81 -24.64 2.26
C SER A 283 -2.29 -24.91 2.22
N LEU A 284 -1.52 -24.25 3.10
CA LEU A 284 -0.07 -24.47 3.19
C LEU A 284 0.26 -25.89 3.69
N LYS A 285 -0.49 -26.43 4.67
CA LYS A 285 -0.33 -27.79 5.18
C LYS A 285 -0.59 -28.85 4.09
N ILE A 286 -1.72 -28.75 3.40
CA ILE A 286 -2.12 -29.69 2.33
C ILE A 286 -1.08 -29.69 1.20
N ARG A 287 -0.53 -28.55 0.86
CA ARG A 287 0.51 -28.37 -0.16
C ARG A 287 1.89 -28.85 0.31
N LYS A 288 2.07 -29.13 1.60
CA LYS A 288 3.37 -29.36 2.23
C LYS A 288 4.35 -28.23 1.95
N ASP A 289 3.83 -27.00 2.05
CA ASP A 289 4.54 -25.79 1.66
C ASP A 289 5.67 -25.47 2.66
N PRO A 290 6.93 -25.41 2.22
CA PRO A 290 8.05 -25.12 3.12
C PRO A 290 8.07 -23.67 3.64
N ARG A 291 7.21 -22.79 3.12
CA ARG A 291 7.03 -21.42 3.63
C ARG A 291 6.24 -21.37 4.95
N LEU A 292 5.44 -22.42 5.25
CA LEU A 292 4.59 -22.46 6.45
C LEU A 292 5.35 -22.15 7.75
N PRO A 293 6.49 -22.77 8.09
CA PRO A 293 7.21 -22.47 9.33
C PRO A 293 7.84 -21.08 9.38
N ILE A 294 7.95 -20.39 8.22
CA ILE A 294 8.49 -19.02 8.15
C ILE A 294 7.36 -18.00 8.26
N ILE A 295 6.18 -18.32 7.76
CA ILE A 295 4.99 -17.46 7.78
C ILE A 295 4.27 -17.54 9.13
N ALA A 296 4.16 -18.76 9.71
CA ALA A 296 3.33 -19.08 10.85
C ALA A 296 4.17 -19.50 12.08
N THR A 297 3.72 -19.09 13.26
CA THR A 297 4.20 -19.70 14.52
C THR A 297 3.46 -21.01 14.80
N LYS A 298 4.09 -21.93 15.50
CA LYS A 298 3.38 -23.06 16.10
C LYS A 298 2.61 -22.60 17.33
N ASN A 299 1.48 -23.23 17.59
CA ASN A 299 0.70 -23.05 18.82
C ASN A 299 1.39 -23.74 20.04
N SER A 300 0.79 -23.67 21.23
CA SER A 300 1.35 -24.29 22.46
C SER A 300 1.48 -25.82 22.38
N ASN A 301 0.76 -26.49 21.47
CA ASN A 301 0.85 -27.94 21.26
C ASN A 301 1.91 -28.31 20.20
N GLY A 302 2.63 -27.32 19.64
CA GLY A 302 3.62 -27.56 18.59
C GLY A 302 3.03 -27.72 17.18
N GLU A 303 1.77 -27.34 16.97
CA GLU A 303 1.02 -27.49 15.72
C GLU A 303 0.81 -26.14 15.02
N TYR A 304 0.49 -26.19 13.71
CA TYR A 304 0.01 -25.04 12.94
C TYR A 304 -1.52 -25.09 12.88
N VAL A 305 -2.19 -24.12 13.54
CA VAL A 305 -3.65 -24.06 13.65
C VAL A 305 -4.14 -22.65 13.36
N GLY A 306 -4.89 -22.47 12.26
CA GLY A 306 -5.58 -21.22 11.96
C GLY A 306 -6.99 -21.20 12.58
N ARG A 307 -7.59 -20.00 12.69
CA ARG A 307 -8.97 -19.82 13.14
C ARG A 307 -9.92 -19.69 11.95
N ASN A 308 -11.08 -20.32 12.04
CA ASN A 308 -12.19 -20.11 11.10
C ASN A 308 -13.06 -18.93 11.59
N VAL A 309 -13.40 -18.02 10.68
CA VAL A 309 -14.24 -16.85 10.97
C VAL A 309 -15.64 -17.24 11.50
N ASN A 310 -16.14 -18.42 11.12
CA ASN A 310 -17.45 -18.91 11.57
C ASN A 310 -17.44 -19.55 12.97
N ASP A 311 -16.25 -19.76 13.57
CA ASP A 311 -16.13 -20.36 14.88
C ASP A 311 -16.20 -19.29 15.98
N ALA A 312 -16.65 -19.70 17.18
CA ALA A 312 -16.57 -18.84 18.35
C ALA A 312 -15.11 -18.49 18.69
N PRO A 313 -14.85 -17.31 19.27
CA PRO A 313 -13.51 -16.99 19.74
C PRO A 313 -12.99 -18.01 20.77
N VAL A 314 -11.71 -18.39 20.65
CA VAL A 314 -11.06 -19.23 21.65
C VAL A 314 -10.64 -18.39 22.85
N SER A 315 -10.69 -18.98 24.05
CA SER A 315 -10.32 -18.30 25.30
C SER A 315 -8.79 -18.13 25.47
N ASP A 316 -8.00 -19.02 24.86
CA ASP A 316 -6.53 -18.98 24.89
C ASP A 316 -5.97 -18.84 23.47
N LEU A 317 -5.47 -17.66 23.14
CA LEU A 317 -4.83 -17.36 21.86
C LEU A 317 -3.60 -18.23 21.57
N LYS A 318 -2.95 -18.79 22.59
CA LYS A 318 -1.81 -19.68 22.42
C LYS A 318 -2.16 -21.00 21.73
N MET A 319 -3.45 -21.31 21.62
CA MET A 319 -3.96 -22.47 20.86
C MET A 319 -3.98 -22.23 19.33
N LEU A 320 -3.74 -21.01 18.88
CA LEU A 320 -3.76 -20.61 17.48
C LEU A 320 -2.37 -20.16 16.99
N SER A 321 -2.12 -20.32 15.72
CA SER A 321 -0.95 -19.79 15.03
C SER A 321 -1.10 -18.29 14.74
N THR A 322 -0.02 -17.56 14.92
CA THR A 322 0.06 -16.14 14.53
C THR A 322 1.18 -15.91 13.52
N ILE A 323 1.34 -14.67 13.07
CA ILE A 323 2.36 -14.28 12.08
C ILE A 323 3.75 -14.45 12.70
N ASN A 324 4.67 -15.10 11.97
CA ASN A 324 6.03 -15.34 12.45
C ASN A 324 6.96 -14.13 12.18
N SER A 325 8.14 -14.17 12.76
CA SER A 325 9.09 -13.06 12.86
C SER A 325 9.62 -12.52 11.54
N PHE A 326 9.59 -13.29 10.45
CA PHE A 326 9.95 -12.76 9.12
C PHE A 326 9.07 -11.55 8.73
N TYR A 327 7.77 -11.64 9.03
CA TYR A 327 6.80 -10.57 8.75
C TYR A 327 6.48 -9.71 9.98
N ALA A 328 6.46 -10.30 11.17
CA ALA A 328 6.06 -9.64 12.41
C ALA A 328 7.19 -9.54 13.45
N GLY A 329 8.45 -9.60 13.06
CA GLY A 329 9.58 -9.24 13.91
C GLY A 329 9.66 -7.72 14.10
N ALA A 330 10.23 -7.25 15.23
CA ALA A 330 10.33 -5.81 15.48
C ALA A 330 11.09 -5.06 14.38
N THR A 331 12.10 -5.69 13.77
CA THR A 331 12.92 -5.15 12.69
C THR A 331 12.52 -5.66 11.30
N ALA A 332 11.41 -6.38 11.18
CA ALA A 332 10.95 -6.90 9.90
C ALA A 332 10.61 -5.74 8.94
N LYS A 333 10.95 -5.92 7.66
CA LYS A 333 10.66 -4.95 6.61
C LYS A 333 9.20 -5.05 6.14
N LEU A 334 8.62 -3.95 5.70
CA LEU A 334 7.37 -3.95 4.95
C LEU A 334 7.68 -3.81 3.45
N PHE A 335 7.26 -4.79 2.66
CA PHE A 335 7.56 -4.88 1.23
C PHE A 335 6.43 -4.23 0.42
N LEU A 336 6.70 -3.09 -0.24
CA LEU A 336 5.75 -2.40 -1.13
C LEU A 336 5.60 -3.12 -2.48
N MET A 337 6.67 -3.74 -2.96
CA MET A 337 6.74 -4.49 -4.21
C MET A 337 7.89 -5.49 -4.13
N THR A 338 7.64 -6.74 -4.57
CA THR A 338 8.65 -7.79 -4.57
C THR A 338 8.98 -8.27 -5.98
N TYR A 339 10.17 -8.83 -6.15
CA TYR A 339 10.57 -9.48 -7.40
C TYR A 339 9.70 -10.71 -7.71
N SER A 340 9.31 -11.43 -6.68
CA SER A 340 8.36 -12.54 -6.82
C SER A 340 7.04 -12.08 -7.44
N GLU A 341 6.49 -10.96 -6.95
CA GLU A 341 5.27 -10.39 -7.55
C GLU A 341 5.51 -10.01 -9.02
N ALA A 342 6.64 -9.34 -9.34
CA ALA A 342 6.98 -8.99 -10.70
C ALA A 342 7.00 -10.22 -11.63
N LEU A 343 7.53 -11.35 -11.14
CA LEU A 343 7.53 -12.60 -11.89
C LEU A 343 6.13 -13.21 -12.04
N PHE A 344 5.26 -13.14 -11.01
CA PHE A 344 3.87 -13.60 -11.15
C PHE A 344 3.10 -12.73 -12.15
N LEU A 345 3.30 -11.42 -12.15
CA LEU A 345 2.75 -10.52 -13.17
C LEU A 345 3.26 -10.91 -14.56
N LYS A 346 4.55 -11.23 -14.70
CA LYS A 346 5.13 -11.67 -15.96
C LYS A 346 4.56 -13.03 -16.40
N ALA A 347 4.36 -13.96 -15.48
CA ALA A 347 3.76 -15.27 -15.79
C ALA A 347 2.32 -15.11 -16.31
N GLU A 348 1.50 -14.27 -15.66
CA GLU A 348 0.15 -14.00 -16.10
C GLU A 348 0.12 -13.31 -17.48
N ALA A 349 0.92 -12.25 -17.68
CA ALA A 349 1.00 -11.55 -18.95
C ALA A 349 1.48 -12.49 -20.08
N THR A 350 2.46 -13.35 -19.80
CA THR A 350 2.95 -14.35 -20.75
C THR A 350 1.86 -15.36 -21.09
N PHE A 351 1.10 -15.83 -20.08
CA PHE A 351 -0.03 -16.72 -20.32
C PHE A 351 -1.08 -16.08 -21.25
N ILE A 352 -1.47 -14.82 -20.99
CA ILE A 352 -2.45 -14.12 -21.82
C ILE A 352 -2.00 -14.00 -23.28
N LYS A 353 -0.69 -13.85 -23.53
CA LYS A 353 -0.13 -13.62 -24.88
C LYS A 353 0.30 -14.88 -25.59
N GLN A 354 0.86 -15.85 -24.89
CA GLN A 354 1.59 -16.97 -25.46
C GLN A 354 1.13 -18.33 -24.95
N GLY A 355 0.20 -18.35 -23.98
CA GLY A 355 -0.36 -19.56 -23.40
C GLY A 355 0.48 -20.20 -22.29
N ALA A 356 -0.03 -21.34 -21.77
CA ALA A 356 0.47 -21.96 -20.55
C ALA A 356 1.93 -22.45 -20.67
N ALA A 357 2.29 -23.07 -21.79
CA ALA A 357 3.64 -23.60 -21.99
C ALA A 357 4.73 -22.50 -21.92
N ALA A 358 4.47 -21.32 -22.46
CA ALA A 358 5.39 -20.20 -22.39
C ALA A 358 5.45 -19.56 -21.00
N ALA A 359 4.34 -19.56 -20.25
CA ALA A 359 4.24 -19.00 -18.90
C ALA A 359 4.84 -19.92 -17.83
N GLU A 360 4.89 -21.22 -18.05
CA GLU A 360 5.33 -22.24 -17.08
C GLU A 360 6.68 -21.96 -16.43
N PRO A 361 7.78 -21.68 -17.16
CA PRO A 361 9.07 -21.41 -16.53
C PRO A 361 9.01 -20.15 -15.65
N VAL A 362 8.37 -19.08 -16.10
CA VAL A 362 8.25 -17.84 -15.34
C VAL A 362 7.43 -18.03 -14.06
N TYR A 363 6.37 -18.81 -14.12
CA TYR A 363 5.56 -19.18 -12.95
C TYR A 363 6.39 -19.93 -11.89
N ARG A 364 7.23 -20.89 -12.29
CA ARG A 364 8.13 -21.59 -11.37
C ARG A 364 9.20 -20.68 -10.79
N ASP A 365 9.76 -19.81 -11.61
CA ASP A 365 10.72 -18.78 -11.17
C ASP A 365 10.09 -17.84 -10.13
N ALA A 366 8.80 -17.47 -10.28
CA ALA A 366 8.09 -16.64 -9.32
C ALA A 366 7.96 -17.32 -7.94
N ILE A 367 7.64 -18.61 -7.92
CA ILE A 367 7.60 -19.41 -6.68
C ILE A 367 8.99 -19.47 -6.04
N ALA A 368 10.03 -19.78 -6.85
CA ALA A 368 11.41 -19.84 -6.37
C ALA A 368 11.89 -18.50 -5.79
N ALA A 369 11.59 -17.39 -6.46
CA ALA A 369 11.96 -16.05 -6.00
C ALA A 369 11.35 -15.72 -4.63
N HIS A 370 10.07 -16.05 -4.41
CA HIS A 370 9.44 -15.85 -3.11
C HIS A 370 10.08 -16.74 -2.02
N MET A 371 10.27 -18.01 -2.31
CA MET A 371 10.92 -18.93 -1.37
C MET A 371 12.34 -18.51 -1.01
N SER A 372 13.10 -18.04 -2.01
CA SER A 372 14.46 -17.52 -1.79
C SER A 372 14.46 -16.24 -0.96
N MET A 373 13.48 -15.35 -1.16
CA MET A 373 13.29 -14.15 -0.32
C MET A 373 13.04 -14.52 1.14
N LEU A 374 12.29 -15.59 1.37
CA LEU A 374 11.99 -16.11 2.72
C LEU A 374 13.14 -16.92 3.34
N GLY A 375 14.18 -17.23 2.60
CA GLY A 375 15.29 -18.09 3.07
C GLY A 375 14.95 -19.58 3.17
N VAL A 376 14.01 -20.06 2.37
CA VAL A 376 13.72 -21.51 2.26
C VAL A 376 14.95 -22.20 1.66
N GLU A 377 15.34 -23.35 2.21
CA GLU A 377 16.47 -24.13 1.73
C GLU A 377 16.28 -24.60 0.25
N PRO A 378 17.31 -24.52 -0.59
CA PRO A 378 17.19 -24.79 -2.03
C PRO A 378 16.60 -26.18 -2.36
N ALA A 379 16.94 -27.23 -1.59
CA ALA A 379 16.37 -28.56 -1.80
C ALA A 379 14.86 -28.61 -1.54
N ALA A 380 14.38 -27.88 -0.52
CA ALA A 380 12.96 -27.77 -0.20
C ALA A 380 12.22 -26.96 -1.27
N GLN A 381 12.84 -25.89 -1.80
CA GLN A 381 12.28 -25.11 -2.90
C GLN A 381 12.07 -26.01 -4.13
N GLN A 382 13.11 -26.74 -4.55
CA GLN A 382 13.05 -27.64 -5.72
C GLN A 382 11.98 -28.72 -5.54
N ALA A 383 11.93 -29.37 -4.36
CA ALA A 383 10.94 -30.41 -4.07
C ALA A 383 9.51 -29.87 -4.14
N TYR A 384 9.26 -28.69 -3.58
CA TYR A 384 7.95 -28.04 -3.64
C TYR A 384 7.56 -27.69 -5.07
N ILE A 385 8.44 -27.01 -5.81
CA ILE A 385 8.21 -26.58 -7.19
C ILE A 385 7.94 -27.80 -8.09
N ALA A 386 8.72 -28.85 -7.95
CA ALA A 386 8.52 -30.11 -8.71
C ALA A 386 7.18 -30.77 -8.38
N SER A 387 6.65 -30.61 -7.16
CA SER A 387 5.34 -31.14 -6.76
C SER A 387 4.14 -30.35 -7.30
N ARG A 388 4.36 -29.18 -7.89
CA ARG A 388 3.28 -28.39 -8.48
C ARG A 388 2.89 -28.93 -9.84
N PRO A 389 1.58 -29.03 -10.14
CA PRO A 389 1.15 -29.40 -11.48
C PRO A 389 1.66 -28.38 -12.50
N ALA A 390 1.89 -28.82 -13.72
CA ALA A 390 2.18 -27.92 -14.82
C ALA A 390 1.00 -26.97 -15.08
N LEU A 391 1.28 -25.78 -15.59
CA LEU A 391 0.22 -24.87 -16.01
C LEU A 391 -0.57 -25.49 -17.17
N ASP A 392 -1.88 -25.51 -17.04
CA ASP A 392 -2.77 -25.90 -18.12
C ASP A 392 -3.63 -24.72 -18.60
N ALA A 393 -4.06 -24.75 -19.87
CA ALA A 393 -4.77 -23.65 -20.49
C ALA A 393 -6.09 -23.29 -19.80
N ALA A 394 -6.76 -24.25 -19.16
CA ALA A 394 -8.05 -24.04 -18.52
C ALA A 394 -7.89 -23.40 -17.12
N ASN A 395 -6.81 -23.75 -16.40
CA ASN A 395 -6.63 -23.40 -14.99
C ASN A 395 -5.40 -22.53 -14.71
N ALA A 396 -4.64 -22.12 -15.73
CA ALA A 396 -3.38 -21.39 -15.55
C ALA A 396 -3.54 -20.12 -14.67
N ILE A 397 -4.58 -19.33 -14.90
CA ILE A 397 -4.84 -18.14 -14.06
C ILE A 397 -5.10 -18.54 -12.61
N GLN A 398 -5.90 -19.57 -12.36
CA GLN A 398 -6.12 -20.09 -11.01
C GLN A 398 -4.82 -20.55 -10.36
N GLN A 399 -3.98 -21.29 -11.09
CA GLN A 399 -2.69 -21.80 -10.59
C GLN A 399 -1.74 -20.66 -10.25
N ILE A 400 -1.57 -19.69 -11.16
CA ILE A 400 -0.71 -18.52 -10.97
C ILE A 400 -1.19 -17.68 -9.78
N ILE A 401 -2.47 -17.34 -9.75
CA ILE A 401 -3.03 -16.46 -8.69
C ILE A 401 -3.05 -17.19 -7.34
N THR A 402 -3.23 -18.49 -7.29
CA THR A 402 -3.19 -19.23 -6.02
C THR A 402 -1.78 -19.22 -5.41
N GLU A 403 -0.72 -19.37 -6.21
CA GLU A 403 0.66 -19.24 -5.70
C GLU A 403 1.00 -17.77 -5.39
N LYS A 404 0.53 -16.83 -6.21
CA LYS A 404 0.68 -15.38 -5.96
C LYS A 404 -0.02 -14.97 -4.66
N TYR A 405 -1.21 -15.50 -4.36
CA TYR A 405 -1.91 -15.26 -3.10
C TYR A 405 -1.08 -15.65 -1.86
N ILE A 406 -0.29 -16.74 -1.95
CA ILE A 406 0.64 -17.12 -0.87
C ILE A 406 1.83 -16.14 -0.82
N ALA A 407 2.35 -15.73 -1.98
CA ALA A 407 3.45 -14.77 -2.07
C ALA A 407 3.05 -13.36 -1.60
N ASP A 408 1.80 -13.00 -1.84
CA ASP A 408 1.19 -11.71 -1.42
C ASP A 408 0.60 -11.77 0.00
N PHE A 409 1.11 -12.64 0.87
CA PHE A 409 0.75 -12.66 2.27
C PHE A 409 0.97 -11.27 2.89
N LEU A 410 -0.06 -10.71 3.52
CA LEU A 410 -0.10 -9.34 4.06
C LEU A 410 0.08 -8.23 2.99
N SER A 411 -0.30 -8.50 1.75
CA SER A 411 -0.32 -7.50 0.68
C SER A 411 -1.76 -7.23 0.21
N PRO A 412 -2.13 -5.97 -0.09
CA PRO A 412 -3.44 -5.65 -0.68
C PRO A 412 -3.62 -6.22 -2.09
N GLU A 413 -2.52 -6.65 -2.73
CA GLU A 413 -2.58 -7.22 -4.08
C GLU A 413 -3.32 -8.57 -4.11
N ALA A 414 -3.31 -9.34 -3.02
CA ALA A 414 -4.14 -10.54 -2.89
C ALA A 414 -5.64 -10.23 -3.08
N TYR A 415 -6.12 -9.11 -2.50
CA TYR A 415 -7.50 -8.65 -2.65
C TYR A 415 -7.80 -8.13 -4.05
N ASN A 416 -6.87 -7.40 -4.63
CA ASN A 416 -7.01 -6.87 -5.97
C ASN A 416 -7.09 -8.01 -7.00
N ASP A 417 -6.23 -9.01 -6.89
CA ASP A 417 -6.24 -10.18 -7.77
C ASP A 417 -7.50 -11.04 -7.57
N TRP A 418 -7.94 -11.23 -6.32
CA TRP A 418 -9.20 -11.92 -6.05
C TRP A 418 -10.38 -11.22 -6.71
N ARG A 419 -10.51 -9.89 -6.57
CA ARG A 419 -11.59 -9.12 -7.22
C ARG A 419 -11.55 -9.26 -8.73
N ARG A 420 -10.35 -9.20 -9.32
CA ARG A 420 -10.14 -9.25 -10.77
C ARG A 420 -10.34 -10.65 -11.36
N THR A 421 -9.94 -11.71 -10.65
CA THR A 421 -9.87 -13.07 -11.19
C THR A 421 -10.86 -14.06 -10.59
N GLY A 422 -11.32 -13.81 -9.36
CA GLY A 422 -12.12 -14.74 -8.56
C GLY A 422 -11.29 -15.79 -7.79
N TYR A 423 -9.97 -15.71 -7.84
CA TYR A 423 -9.08 -16.67 -7.20
C TYR A 423 -8.22 -16.04 -6.09
N PRO A 424 -7.89 -16.82 -5.02
CA PRO A 424 -8.41 -18.18 -4.76
C PRO A 424 -9.90 -18.15 -4.46
N GLN A 425 -10.58 -19.32 -4.58
CA GLN A 425 -11.97 -19.44 -4.18
C GLN A 425 -12.07 -19.42 -2.65
N LEU A 426 -12.53 -18.31 -2.10
CA LEU A 426 -12.69 -18.10 -0.67
C LEU A 426 -14.15 -18.33 -0.26
N LYS A 427 -14.36 -18.89 0.93
CA LYS A 427 -15.70 -19.07 1.50
C LYS A 427 -16.05 -17.84 2.34
N PRO A 428 -17.11 -17.10 1.99
CA PRO A 428 -17.49 -15.93 2.79
C PRO A 428 -17.97 -16.33 4.18
N TYR A 429 -17.94 -15.37 5.12
CA TYR A 429 -18.58 -15.51 6.41
C TYR A 429 -20.09 -15.68 6.25
N THR A 430 -20.65 -16.68 6.91
CA THR A 430 -22.07 -17.07 6.71
C THR A 430 -23.07 -16.27 7.55
N GLY A 431 -22.60 -15.62 8.64
CA GLY A 431 -23.44 -14.83 9.54
C GLY A 431 -23.54 -13.33 9.16
N SER A 432 -22.95 -12.91 8.03
CA SER A 432 -22.99 -11.51 7.59
C SER A 432 -24.29 -11.18 6.86
N THR A 433 -24.72 -9.93 7.00
CA THR A 433 -25.74 -9.33 6.12
C THR A 433 -25.19 -8.92 4.75
N SER A 434 -23.87 -8.94 4.58
CA SER A 434 -23.20 -8.70 3.30
C SER A 434 -23.52 -9.82 2.30
N LYS A 435 -23.62 -9.46 1.01
CA LYS A 435 -23.86 -10.42 -0.08
C LYS A 435 -22.64 -11.29 -0.43
N GLY A 436 -21.60 -11.27 0.39
CA GLY A 436 -20.34 -11.98 0.19
C GLY A 436 -19.18 -11.18 0.74
N ILE A 437 -17.97 -11.55 0.36
CA ILE A 437 -16.76 -10.79 0.70
C ILE A 437 -16.89 -9.39 0.09
N PRO A 438 -16.66 -8.31 0.87
CA PRO A 438 -16.76 -6.94 0.37
C PRO A 438 -15.89 -6.69 -0.87
N ARG A 439 -16.38 -5.81 -1.77
CA ARG A 439 -15.72 -5.50 -3.05
C ARG A 439 -15.05 -4.12 -3.06
N ARG A 440 -15.33 -3.29 -2.05
CA ARG A 440 -14.75 -1.97 -1.85
C ARG A 440 -14.91 -1.51 -0.41
N TRP A 441 -14.32 -0.37 -0.09
CA TRP A 441 -14.55 0.32 1.17
C TRP A 441 -15.68 1.34 1.05
N PRO A 442 -16.44 1.60 2.15
CA PRO A 442 -17.42 2.67 2.17
C PRO A 442 -16.70 4.02 2.12
N TYR A 443 -17.35 5.04 1.58
CA TYR A 443 -16.80 6.39 1.70
C TYR A 443 -16.81 6.84 3.17
N PRO A 444 -15.83 7.67 3.60
CA PRO A 444 -15.74 8.08 5.00
C PRO A 444 -16.85 9.06 5.38
N ALA A 445 -17.37 8.93 6.59
CA ALA A 445 -18.43 9.78 7.10
C ALA A 445 -18.04 11.27 7.13
N VAL A 446 -16.79 11.57 7.39
CA VAL A 446 -16.29 12.97 7.34
C VAL A 446 -16.40 13.56 5.94
N GLU A 447 -16.15 12.79 4.90
CA GLU A 447 -16.24 13.24 3.52
C GLU A 447 -17.70 13.43 3.10
N GLU A 448 -18.60 12.52 3.51
CA GLU A 448 -20.04 12.66 3.29
C GLU A 448 -20.60 13.98 3.88
N LEU A 449 -20.07 14.41 5.02
CA LEU A 449 -20.49 15.64 5.69
C LEU A 449 -19.89 16.91 5.09
N THR A 450 -18.60 16.87 4.69
CA THR A 450 -17.85 18.07 4.29
C THR A 450 -17.81 18.29 2.79
N ASN A 451 -17.85 17.22 2.02
CA ASN A 451 -17.77 17.20 0.55
C ASN A 451 -18.77 16.19 -0.05
N PRO A 452 -20.10 16.37 0.10
CA PRO A 452 -21.08 15.40 -0.39
C PRO A 452 -21.00 15.22 -1.92
N GLN A 453 -20.90 13.95 -2.35
CA GLN A 453 -20.81 13.52 -3.74
C GLN A 453 -21.79 12.37 -4.01
N PRO A 454 -22.32 12.20 -5.24
CA PRO A 454 -23.26 11.11 -5.57
C PRO A 454 -22.68 9.71 -5.35
N ASP A 455 -21.39 9.52 -5.55
CA ASP A 455 -20.67 8.25 -5.42
C ASP A 455 -20.69 7.68 -3.99
N GLN A 456 -20.90 8.53 -2.98
CA GLN A 456 -20.88 8.17 -1.56
C GLN A 456 -22.05 7.26 -1.15
N LYS A 457 -23.04 7.06 -2.01
CA LYS A 457 -24.13 6.08 -1.81
C LYS A 457 -23.68 4.64 -2.04
N ALA A 458 -22.48 4.43 -2.58
CA ALA A 458 -21.97 3.10 -2.84
C ALA A 458 -21.69 2.33 -1.53
N THR A 459 -22.07 1.05 -1.54
CA THR A 459 -21.92 0.13 -0.42
C THR A 459 -20.66 -0.73 -0.56
N ILE A 460 -20.29 -1.45 0.48
CA ILE A 460 -19.14 -2.38 0.45
C ILE A 460 -19.31 -3.53 -0.56
N ASN A 461 -20.53 -3.79 -1.04
CA ASN A 461 -20.83 -4.83 -2.02
C ASN A 461 -20.74 -4.32 -3.48
N ASP A 462 -20.69 -3.01 -3.68
CA ASP A 462 -20.58 -2.44 -5.01
C ASP A 462 -19.16 -2.60 -5.54
N ARG A 463 -19.05 -2.78 -6.85
CA ARG A 463 -17.76 -2.98 -7.50
C ARG A 463 -17.07 -1.66 -7.79
N VAL A 464 -15.75 -1.69 -7.80
CA VAL A 464 -14.97 -0.62 -8.43
C VAL A 464 -14.99 -0.79 -9.95
N TRP A 465 -14.65 0.24 -10.71
CA TRP A 465 -14.80 0.27 -12.16
C TRP A 465 -14.09 -0.89 -12.90
N TRP A 466 -12.86 -1.24 -12.50
CA TRP A 466 -12.11 -2.33 -13.14
C TRP A 466 -12.53 -3.73 -12.66
N ASP A 467 -13.34 -3.83 -11.59
CA ASP A 467 -13.79 -5.09 -11.05
C ASP A 467 -15.05 -5.59 -11.79
N THR A 468 -14.85 -6.32 -12.86
CA THR A 468 -15.92 -6.89 -13.70
C THR A 468 -16.11 -8.39 -13.54
N ASN A 469 -15.42 -9.02 -12.57
CA ASN A 469 -15.49 -10.44 -12.34
C ASN A 469 -16.81 -10.82 -11.65
N ASN A 470 -17.62 -11.67 -12.28
CA ASN A 470 -18.96 -12.10 -11.80
C ASN A 470 -18.87 -13.18 -10.72
#